data_44582c02143bed16b2b1a62fe11590f2
#
_entry.id   44582c02143bed16b2b1a62fe11590f2
#
_cell.length_a   1.000
_cell.length_b   1.000
_cell.length_c   1.000
_cell.angle_alpha   90.00
_cell.angle_beta   90.00
_cell.angle_gamma   90.00
#
_symmetry.space_group_name_H-M   'P 1'
#
loop_
_entity.id
_entity.type
_entity.pdbx_description
1 polymer ?
#
loop_
_entity_poly.entity_id
_entity_poly.type
_entity_poly.pdbx_seq_one_letter_code
_entity_poly.pdbx_strand_id
1 'polypeptide(L)'
;MYEKIWEDHLVREGKNETSLIYVDLHLVHEVTSPQAFEGLRLTKRRVRCPQKTFATMDHNVSTRTKEWSLVEATSRLQMDTLVKNCKEFDVTLYDFSHQDQGIVHVIGPEMGLTQPGMVIVCGDSHTATHGAFGALAFGIGTSEVEHVLATQTLQQNKAKTMLINIEGKLGFGITSKDIILYIIGKIGTAGATGYVIEYAGSAIRDLSMEGRMTICNMSIEAGARAGMIAPDEKTFAYINGKDFAPKRNTWDLAVAYWKNLPSDKGAQFDMVVNIKAEDIKPQVTWGTSPGQVTSIEGKVPDPESFSNPVARTAARNALTYMDLKPDTLMNSIVVDKVFIGSCTNGRIEDLRAAAAIVKGKKVNAKVQAIVVPGSGRVRRQAEAEGLHKIFTEAGFEWRFAGCSMCLGMNDDQLKKGERCASSSNRNFEGRQGPGGRTHLMSPQMAAVAALEGKIVDVRKYLQVTKSQ
;
A
#
# COMPACT_ATOMS: atom_id res chain seq x y z
N MET A 1 -0.97 -18.24 -12.90
CA MET A 1 -1.74 -18.00 -11.63
C MET A 1 -3.01 -17.21 -11.88
N TYR A 2 -2.93 -16.02 -12.49
CA TYR A 2 -4.08 -15.15 -12.78
C TYR A 2 -5.21 -15.89 -13.52
N GLU A 3 -4.90 -16.64 -14.57
CA GLU A 3 -5.89 -17.37 -15.37
C GLU A 3 -6.64 -18.43 -14.56
N LYS A 4 -5.93 -19.19 -13.71
CA LYS A 4 -6.55 -20.19 -12.83
C LYS A 4 -7.61 -19.55 -11.92
N ILE A 5 -7.26 -18.40 -11.28
CA ILE A 5 -8.21 -17.68 -10.41
C ILE A 5 -9.36 -17.10 -11.22
N TRP A 6 -9.08 -16.53 -12.40
CA TRP A 6 -10.10 -15.98 -13.27
C TRP A 6 -11.14 -17.05 -13.69
N GLU A 7 -10.66 -18.21 -14.13
CA GLU A 7 -11.51 -19.32 -14.57
C GLU A 7 -12.36 -19.90 -13.43
N ASP A 8 -11.78 -20.04 -12.24
CA ASP A 8 -12.50 -20.52 -11.04
C ASP A 8 -13.62 -19.57 -10.60
N HIS A 9 -13.54 -18.27 -10.97
CA HIS A 9 -14.52 -17.25 -10.58
C HIS A 9 -15.42 -16.79 -11.73
N LEU A 10 -15.27 -17.36 -12.91
CA LEU A 10 -16.05 -16.98 -14.08
C LEU A 10 -17.49 -17.46 -13.95
N VAL A 11 -18.43 -16.53 -13.76
CA VAL A 11 -19.87 -16.81 -13.69
C VAL A 11 -20.49 -16.84 -15.11
N ARG A 12 -20.06 -15.89 -15.96
CA ARG A 12 -20.48 -15.79 -17.36
C ARG A 12 -19.37 -15.21 -18.21
N GLU A 13 -19.01 -15.90 -19.27
CA GLU A 13 -18.06 -15.39 -20.25
C GLU A 13 -18.74 -14.37 -21.18
N GLY A 14 -18.13 -13.19 -21.33
CA GLY A 14 -18.56 -12.18 -22.27
C GLY A 14 -17.96 -12.43 -23.66
N LYS A 15 -18.79 -12.73 -24.65
CA LYS A 15 -18.37 -12.79 -26.04
C LYS A 15 -18.42 -11.38 -26.64
N ASN A 16 -17.26 -10.73 -26.79
CA ASN A 16 -17.11 -9.32 -27.21
C ASN A 16 -17.69 -8.28 -26.21
N GLU A 17 -17.92 -8.66 -24.98
CA GLU A 17 -18.36 -7.81 -23.87
C GLU A 17 -17.62 -8.18 -22.58
N THR A 18 -17.87 -7.48 -21.48
CA THR A 18 -17.29 -7.81 -20.18
C THR A 18 -17.79 -9.16 -19.67
N SER A 19 -16.89 -9.94 -19.07
CA SER A 19 -17.24 -11.17 -18.34
C SER A 19 -17.75 -10.84 -16.94
N LEU A 20 -18.60 -11.70 -16.39
CA LEU A 20 -19.08 -11.61 -15.02
C LEU A 20 -18.29 -12.57 -14.14
N ILE A 21 -17.63 -12.05 -13.13
CA ILE A 21 -16.83 -12.83 -12.17
C ILE A 21 -17.45 -12.77 -10.77
N TYR A 22 -17.30 -13.84 -10.01
CA TYR A 22 -17.69 -13.89 -8.59
C TYR A 22 -16.64 -13.18 -7.71
N VAL A 23 -17.08 -12.52 -6.64
CA VAL A 23 -16.23 -11.85 -5.67
C VAL A 23 -16.30 -12.57 -4.33
N ASP A 24 -15.18 -13.05 -3.82
CA ASP A 24 -15.12 -13.78 -2.55
C ASP A 24 -15.17 -12.86 -1.33
N LEU A 25 -14.50 -11.71 -1.42
CA LEU A 25 -14.38 -10.76 -0.32
C LEU A 25 -14.57 -9.35 -0.81
N HIS A 26 -15.50 -8.64 -0.20
CA HIS A 26 -15.71 -7.22 -0.42
C HIS A 26 -15.29 -6.42 0.81
N LEU A 27 -14.27 -5.60 0.67
CA LEU A 27 -13.81 -4.70 1.71
C LEU A 27 -14.39 -3.30 1.49
N VAL A 28 -14.85 -2.65 2.55
CA VAL A 28 -15.58 -1.38 2.47
C VAL A 28 -15.00 -0.38 3.47
N HIS A 29 -14.98 0.89 3.09
CA HIS A 29 -14.60 2.01 3.97
C HIS A 29 -15.52 3.22 3.78
N GLU A 30 -15.35 4.24 4.62
CA GLU A 30 -16.28 5.37 4.74
C GLU A 30 -16.33 6.29 3.52
N VAL A 31 -15.31 6.32 2.66
CA VAL A 31 -15.21 7.30 1.57
C VAL A 31 -16.03 6.92 0.34
N THR A 32 -15.96 5.65 -0.10
CA THR A 32 -16.55 5.19 -1.37
C THR A 32 -17.87 4.44 -1.21
N SER A 33 -18.33 4.24 0.01
CA SER A 33 -19.51 3.42 0.30
C SER A 33 -20.84 4.16 0.47
N PRO A 34 -20.90 5.46 0.85
CA PRO A 34 -22.18 6.11 1.16
C PRO A 34 -23.19 6.04 0.02
N GLN A 35 -22.78 6.40 -1.21
CA GLN A 35 -23.64 6.38 -2.39
C GLN A 35 -24.02 4.96 -2.81
N ALA A 36 -23.13 3.98 -2.62
CA ALA A 36 -23.41 2.58 -2.92
C ALA A 36 -24.52 2.01 -2.03
N PHE A 37 -24.48 2.28 -0.72
CA PHE A 37 -25.57 1.88 0.19
C PHE A 37 -26.87 2.64 -0.09
N GLU A 38 -26.79 3.93 -0.48
CA GLU A 38 -27.97 4.69 -0.90
C GLU A 38 -28.63 4.08 -2.15
N GLY A 39 -27.85 3.67 -3.14
CA GLY A 39 -28.35 2.96 -4.32
C GLY A 39 -29.10 1.68 -3.98
N LEU A 40 -28.56 0.87 -3.01
CA LEU A 40 -29.27 -0.31 -2.51
C LEU A 40 -30.61 0.06 -1.86
N ARG A 41 -30.66 1.12 -1.08
CA ARG A 41 -31.87 1.59 -0.39
C ARG A 41 -32.94 2.04 -1.40
N LEU A 42 -32.54 2.85 -2.37
CA LEU A 42 -33.44 3.35 -3.44
C LEU A 42 -34.01 2.20 -4.28
N THR A 43 -33.22 1.17 -4.55
CA THR A 43 -33.64 0.00 -5.32
C THR A 43 -34.27 -1.11 -4.47
N LYS A 44 -34.41 -0.90 -3.15
CA LYS A 44 -34.94 -1.86 -2.17
C LYS A 44 -34.19 -3.19 -2.17
N ARG A 45 -32.88 -3.17 -2.42
CA ARG A 45 -32.01 -4.34 -2.39
C ARG A 45 -31.31 -4.45 -1.03
N ARG A 46 -30.96 -5.67 -0.66
CA ARG A 46 -30.11 -5.97 0.50
C ARG A 46 -28.69 -6.27 0.06
N VAL A 47 -27.74 -6.21 0.96
CA VAL A 47 -26.41 -6.77 0.73
C VAL A 47 -26.55 -8.27 0.55
N ARG A 48 -26.04 -8.78 -0.58
CA ARG A 48 -26.19 -10.19 -0.99
C ARG A 48 -25.53 -11.17 -0.03
N CYS A 49 -24.30 -10.84 0.40
CA CYS A 49 -23.50 -11.70 1.29
C CYS A 49 -22.84 -10.84 2.38
N PRO A 50 -23.59 -10.44 3.44
CA PRO A 50 -23.03 -9.62 4.53
C PRO A 50 -21.82 -10.27 5.19
N GLN A 51 -21.79 -11.60 5.31
CA GLN A 51 -20.68 -12.37 5.89
C GLN A 51 -19.40 -12.38 5.05
N LYS A 52 -19.46 -11.91 3.80
CA LYS A 52 -18.31 -11.72 2.89
C LYS A 52 -17.97 -10.24 2.68
N THR A 53 -18.63 -9.36 3.43
CA THR A 53 -18.43 -7.91 3.36
C THR A 53 -17.94 -7.39 4.72
N PHE A 54 -16.76 -6.77 4.75
CA PHE A 54 -16.16 -6.25 5.97
C PHE A 54 -15.83 -4.77 5.79
N ALA A 55 -16.25 -3.96 6.76
CA ALA A 55 -16.05 -2.53 6.75
C ALA A 55 -15.09 -2.07 7.86
N THR A 56 -14.33 -1.01 7.57
CA THR A 56 -13.51 -0.29 8.55
C THR A 56 -13.51 1.20 8.25
N MET A 57 -13.03 2.00 9.18
CA MET A 57 -12.78 3.43 9.01
C MET A 57 -11.28 3.67 9.00
N ASP A 58 -10.74 4.28 7.97
CA ASP A 58 -9.29 4.45 7.84
C ASP A 58 -8.84 5.78 7.22
N HIS A 59 -9.65 6.42 6.38
CA HIS A 59 -9.30 7.64 5.67
C HIS A 59 -9.58 8.92 6.48
N ASN A 60 -10.78 9.02 7.06
CA ASN A 60 -11.27 10.20 7.77
C ASN A 60 -10.98 10.17 9.28
N VAL A 61 -10.39 9.10 9.77
CA VAL A 61 -10.09 8.95 11.20
C VAL A 61 -8.97 9.88 11.64
N SER A 62 -9.16 10.54 12.80
CA SER A 62 -8.05 11.25 13.43
C SER A 62 -7.02 10.24 13.96
N THR A 63 -5.76 10.53 13.75
CA THR A 63 -4.66 9.75 14.34
C THR A 63 -4.17 10.35 15.66
N ARG A 64 -4.68 11.53 16.04
CA ARG A 64 -4.31 12.25 17.27
C ARG A 64 -5.17 11.86 18.46
N THR A 65 -6.43 11.51 18.21
CA THR A 65 -7.40 11.19 19.24
C THR A 65 -8.32 10.05 18.81
N LYS A 66 -8.96 9.40 19.75
CA LYS A 66 -10.08 8.46 19.55
C LYS A 66 -11.42 9.05 20.00
N GLU A 67 -11.48 10.33 20.32
CA GLU A 67 -12.69 11.02 20.72
C GLU A 67 -13.49 11.48 19.50
N TRP A 68 -14.69 10.95 19.30
CA TRP A 68 -15.59 11.28 18.19
C TRP A 68 -15.91 12.78 18.11
N SER A 69 -16.04 13.44 19.27
CA SER A 69 -16.36 14.87 19.36
C SER A 69 -15.30 15.78 18.77
N LEU A 70 -14.04 15.31 18.70
CA LEU A 70 -12.89 16.06 18.19
C LEU A 70 -12.58 15.78 16.71
N VAL A 71 -13.33 14.87 16.09
CA VAL A 71 -13.20 14.61 14.65
C VAL A 71 -13.87 15.77 13.88
N GLU A 72 -13.23 16.21 12.80
CA GLU A 72 -13.74 17.25 11.91
C GLU A 72 -15.15 16.88 11.39
N ALA A 73 -16.05 17.86 11.26
CA ALA A 73 -17.48 17.63 11.03
C ALA A 73 -17.78 16.84 9.74
N THR A 74 -17.09 17.13 8.64
CA THR A 74 -17.30 16.44 7.36
C THR A 74 -16.81 14.99 7.43
N SER A 75 -15.63 14.77 8.00
CA SER A 75 -15.08 13.44 8.26
C SER A 75 -16.00 12.61 9.15
N ARG A 76 -16.48 13.21 10.23
CA ARG A 76 -17.43 12.60 11.16
C ARG A 76 -18.73 12.19 10.47
N LEU A 77 -19.28 13.04 9.59
CA LEU A 77 -20.51 12.72 8.85
C LEU A 77 -20.36 11.46 8.00
N GLN A 78 -19.22 11.30 7.31
CA GLN A 78 -18.94 10.09 6.52
C GLN A 78 -18.79 8.85 7.40
N MET A 79 -18.09 8.97 8.52
CA MET A 79 -17.92 7.89 9.50
C MET A 79 -19.26 7.47 10.12
N ASP A 80 -20.09 8.43 10.58
CA ASP A 80 -21.43 8.17 11.12
C ASP A 80 -22.36 7.52 10.08
N THR A 81 -22.22 7.92 8.81
CA THR A 81 -22.97 7.31 7.69
C THR A 81 -22.58 5.86 7.50
N LEU A 82 -21.30 5.53 7.57
CA LEU A 82 -20.85 4.13 7.48
C LEU A 82 -21.40 3.29 8.65
N VAL A 83 -21.41 3.81 9.90
CA VAL A 83 -22.00 3.12 11.05
C VAL A 83 -23.48 2.79 10.80
N LYS A 84 -24.25 3.79 10.35
CA LYS A 84 -25.67 3.60 10.04
C LYS A 84 -25.89 2.55 8.94
N ASN A 85 -25.14 2.66 7.86
CA ASN A 85 -25.23 1.73 6.73
C ASN A 85 -24.87 0.30 7.13
N CYS A 86 -23.76 0.10 7.83
CA CYS A 86 -23.36 -1.25 8.27
C CYS A 86 -24.38 -1.87 9.21
N LYS A 87 -24.98 -1.08 10.12
CA LYS A 87 -26.04 -1.55 11.00
C LYS A 87 -27.31 -1.91 10.24
N GLU A 88 -27.72 -1.12 9.25
CA GLU A 88 -28.94 -1.33 8.44
C GLU A 88 -28.81 -2.58 7.55
N PHE A 89 -27.62 -2.80 6.97
CA PHE A 89 -27.37 -3.87 6.01
C PHE A 89 -26.66 -5.12 6.58
N ASP A 90 -26.52 -5.19 7.90
CA ASP A 90 -25.92 -6.32 8.64
C ASP A 90 -24.45 -6.60 8.23
N VAL A 91 -23.69 -5.54 7.94
CA VAL A 91 -22.26 -5.60 7.55
C VAL A 91 -21.38 -5.46 8.79
N THR A 92 -20.41 -6.37 8.95
CA THR A 92 -19.42 -6.28 10.03
C THR A 92 -18.56 -5.03 9.89
N LEU A 93 -18.50 -4.21 10.95
CA LEU A 93 -17.76 -2.95 10.98
C LEU A 93 -16.74 -2.93 12.12
N TYR A 94 -15.50 -2.61 11.76
CA TYR A 94 -14.44 -2.21 12.70
C TYR A 94 -14.39 -0.68 12.75
N ASP A 95 -15.25 -0.10 13.58
CA ASP A 95 -15.42 1.37 13.65
C ASP A 95 -14.24 2.08 14.32
N PHE A 96 -14.30 3.41 14.40
CA PHE A 96 -13.27 4.26 14.97
C PHE A 96 -12.91 3.91 16.42
N SER A 97 -13.85 3.40 17.20
CA SER A 97 -13.68 3.01 18.62
C SER A 97 -13.21 1.56 18.76
N HIS A 98 -13.33 0.75 17.72
CA HIS A 98 -12.98 -0.67 17.79
C HIS A 98 -11.47 -0.86 17.96
N GLN A 99 -11.07 -1.76 18.86
CA GLN A 99 -9.64 -2.01 19.16
C GLN A 99 -8.83 -2.48 17.94
N ASP A 100 -9.46 -3.17 16.98
CA ASP A 100 -8.84 -3.70 15.76
C ASP A 100 -9.10 -2.79 14.55
N GLN A 101 -9.61 -1.57 14.75
CA GLN A 101 -9.74 -0.59 13.68
C GLN A 101 -8.37 -0.33 13.04
N GLY A 102 -8.37 -0.13 11.73
CA GLY A 102 -7.14 0.17 10.99
C GLY A 102 -7.39 0.27 9.50
N ILE A 103 -6.30 0.47 8.77
CA ILE A 103 -6.32 0.58 7.32
C ILE A 103 -6.83 -0.74 6.73
N VAL A 104 -7.80 -0.65 5.83
CA VAL A 104 -8.48 -1.81 5.25
C VAL A 104 -7.52 -2.86 4.67
N HIS A 105 -6.44 -2.41 4.01
CA HIS A 105 -5.42 -3.29 3.41
C HIS A 105 -4.36 -3.78 4.42
N VAL A 106 -4.49 -3.40 5.69
CA VAL A 106 -3.69 -3.93 6.80
C VAL A 106 -4.53 -4.94 7.60
N ILE A 107 -5.74 -4.57 7.99
CA ILE A 107 -6.59 -5.46 8.80
C ILE A 107 -7.03 -6.72 8.05
N GLY A 108 -7.31 -6.62 6.74
CA GLY A 108 -7.70 -7.79 5.92
C GLY A 108 -6.68 -8.94 6.02
N PRO A 109 -5.39 -8.70 5.71
CA PRO A 109 -4.33 -9.67 5.92
C PRO A 109 -4.14 -10.09 7.38
N GLU A 110 -4.13 -9.15 8.31
CA GLU A 110 -3.89 -9.45 9.73
C GLU A 110 -4.93 -10.37 10.34
N MET A 111 -6.17 -10.26 9.92
CA MET A 111 -7.27 -11.09 10.40
C MET A 111 -7.39 -12.43 9.66
N GLY A 112 -6.63 -12.63 8.56
CA GLY A 112 -6.74 -13.81 7.71
C GLY A 112 -7.97 -13.80 6.79
N LEU A 113 -8.58 -12.63 6.56
CA LEU A 113 -9.64 -12.43 5.56
C LEU A 113 -9.08 -12.60 4.15
N THR A 114 -7.83 -12.20 3.94
CA THR A 114 -7.11 -12.36 2.67
C THR A 114 -6.53 -13.75 2.57
N GLN A 115 -6.94 -14.51 1.55
CA GLN A 115 -6.47 -15.88 1.33
C GLN A 115 -6.10 -16.10 -0.14
N PRO A 116 -5.18 -17.03 -0.44
CA PRO A 116 -4.81 -17.34 -1.82
C PRO A 116 -5.99 -17.82 -2.66
N GLY A 117 -6.01 -17.45 -3.92
CA GLY A 117 -7.03 -17.86 -4.88
C GLY A 117 -8.33 -17.06 -4.84
N MET A 118 -8.50 -16.15 -3.88
CA MET A 118 -9.70 -15.30 -3.79
C MET A 118 -9.69 -14.18 -4.82
N VAL A 119 -10.89 -13.74 -5.23
CA VAL A 119 -11.14 -12.43 -5.85
C VAL A 119 -11.58 -11.46 -4.76
N ILE A 120 -10.79 -10.40 -4.55
CA ILE A 120 -10.98 -9.41 -3.48
C ILE A 120 -11.14 -8.03 -4.08
N VAL A 121 -12.18 -7.31 -3.69
CA VAL A 121 -12.42 -5.94 -4.16
C VAL A 121 -12.65 -4.96 -3.01
N CYS A 122 -12.32 -3.70 -3.25
CA CYS A 122 -12.57 -2.58 -2.35
C CYS A 122 -12.69 -1.29 -3.16
N GLY A 123 -13.38 -0.30 -2.64
CA GLY A 123 -13.44 1.05 -3.23
C GLY A 123 -12.14 1.85 -3.08
N ASP A 124 -11.00 1.20 -2.96
CA ASP A 124 -9.65 1.80 -2.84
C ASP A 124 -8.68 1.15 -3.85
N SER A 125 -7.86 1.98 -4.50
CA SER A 125 -6.91 1.55 -5.52
C SER A 125 -5.82 0.61 -5.00
N HIS A 126 -5.44 0.71 -3.71
CA HIS A 126 -4.39 -0.13 -3.12
C HIS A 126 -4.88 -1.52 -2.68
N THR A 127 -6.09 -1.92 -3.08
CA THR A 127 -6.60 -3.30 -2.93
C THR A 127 -5.64 -4.34 -3.53
N ALA A 128 -4.82 -3.96 -4.51
CA ALA A 128 -3.75 -4.80 -5.04
C ALA A 128 -2.79 -5.37 -3.96
N THR A 129 -2.73 -4.76 -2.76
CA THR A 129 -1.98 -5.28 -1.60
C THR A 129 -2.25 -6.76 -1.33
N HIS A 130 -3.50 -7.18 -1.46
CA HIS A 130 -3.94 -8.55 -1.16
C HIS A 130 -3.38 -9.58 -2.15
N GLY A 131 -2.91 -9.15 -3.32
CA GLY A 131 -2.23 -10.00 -4.29
C GLY A 131 -0.91 -10.60 -3.80
N ALA A 132 -0.33 -10.05 -2.73
CA ALA A 132 0.83 -10.61 -2.04
C ALA A 132 0.58 -12.04 -1.50
N PHE A 133 -0.69 -12.41 -1.35
CA PHE A 133 -1.14 -13.73 -0.91
C PHE A 133 -1.52 -14.67 -2.07
N GLY A 134 -1.36 -14.24 -3.32
CA GLY A 134 -1.86 -14.98 -4.47
C GLY A 134 -3.37 -14.85 -4.67
N ALA A 135 -3.96 -13.74 -4.23
CA ALA A 135 -5.33 -13.34 -4.53
C ALA A 135 -5.37 -12.43 -5.77
N LEU A 136 -6.44 -12.49 -6.55
CA LEU A 136 -6.74 -11.50 -7.58
C LEU A 136 -7.47 -10.33 -6.91
N ALA A 137 -6.75 -9.26 -6.62
CA ALA A 137 -7.26 -8.16 -5.81
C ALA A 137 -7.08 -6.82 -6.50
N PHE A 138 -8.14 -6.01 -6.58
CA PHE A 138 -8.10 -4.71 -7.26
C PHE A 138 -9.17 -3.74 -6.78
N GLY A 139 -8.89 -2.46 -6.98
CA GLY A 139 -9.80 -1.37 -6.65
C GLY A 139 -10.96 -1.25 -7.64
N ILE A 140 -12.13 -0.85 -7.14
CA ILE A 140 -13.35 -0.65 -7.89
C ILE A 140 -13.98 0.73 -7.62
N GLY A 141 -14.74 1.24 -8.58
CA GLY A 141 -15.47 2.50 -8.42
C GLY A 141 -16.75 2.37 -7.59
N THR A 142 -17.31 3.49 -7.13
CA THR A 142 -18.50 3.53 -6.27
C THR A 142 -19.70 2.77 -6.86
N SER A 143 -19.95 2.88 -8.16
CA SER A 143 -21.04 2.13 -8.83
C SER A 143 -20.79 0.63 -8.84
N GLU A 144 -19.53 0.22 -8.94
CA GLU A 144 -19.15 -1.19 -8.85
C GLU A 144 -19.26 -1.70 -7.40
N VAL A 145 -18.97 -0.86 -6.38
CA VAL A 145 -19.21 -1.16 -4.97
C VAL A 145 -20.69 -1.49 -4.74
N GLU A 146 -21.62 -0.67 -5.26
CA GLU A 146 -23.06 -0.95 -5.21
C GLU A 146 -23.40 -2.29 -5.87
N HIS A 147 -22.86 -2.51 -7.07
CA HIS A 147 -23.10 -3.76 -7.81
C HIS A 147 -22.65 -4.99 -7.04
N VAL A 148 -21.44 -4.96 -6.47
CA VAL A 148 -20.89 -6.08 -5.67
C VAL A 148 -21.71 -6.29 -4.39
N LEU A 149 -22.08 -5.23 -3.68
CA LEU A 149 -22.97 -5.33 -2.52
C LEU A 149 -24.30 -6.03 -2.85
N ALA A 150 -24.88 -5.69 -4.02
CA ALA A 150 -26.18 -6.23 -4.46
C ALA A 150 -26.10 -7.66 -4.98
N THR A 151 -24.99 -8.08 -5.60
CA THR A 151 -24.94 -9.31 -6.41
C THR A 151 -23.82 -10.28 -6.04
N GLN A 152 -22.78 -9.81 -5.34
CA GLN A 152 -21.52 -10.53 -5.07
C GLN A 152 -20.77 -10.89 -6.36
N THR A 153 -21.02 -10.18 -7.43
CA THR A 153 -20.36 -10.35 -8.74
C THR A 153 -19.88 -9.02 -9.30
N LEU A 154 -19.02 -9.07 -10.31
CA LEU A 154 -18.49 -7.88 -10.95
C LEU A 154 -18.27 -8.12 -12.45
N GLN A 155 -18.59 -7.13 -13.27
CA GLN A 155 -18.30 -7.13 -14.70
C GLN A 155 -16.86 -6.65 -14.92
N GLN A 156 -16.03 -7.46 -15.56
CA GLN A 156 -14.63 -7.13 -15.83
C GLN A 156 -14.17 -7.65 -17.20
N ASN A 157 -13.27 -6.92 -17.83
CA ASN A 157 -12.50 -7.43 -18.95
C ASN A 157 -11.32 -8.27 -18.43
N LYS A 158 -11.05 -9.40 -19.09
CA LYS A 158 -9.86 -10.19 -18.80
C LYS A 158 -8.62 -9.35 -19.15
N ALA A 159 -7.75 -9.13 -18.18
CA ALA A 159 -6.52 -8.36 -18.35
C ALA A 159 -5.43 -9.19 -19.07
N LYS A 160 -4.48 -8.51 -19.68
CA LYS A 160 -3.21 -9.12 -20.11
C LYS A 160 -2.35 -9.47 -18.91
N THR A 161 -1.36 -10.32 -19.12
CA THR A 161 -0.44 -10.79 -18.08
C THR A 161 0.97 -10.24 -18.28
N MET A 162 1.57 -9.75 -17.19
CA MET A 162 2.95 -9.28 -17.17
C MET A 162 3.74 -10.04 -16.11
N LEU A 163 4.87 -10.63 -16.48
CA LEU A 163 5.83 -11.18 -15.53
C LEU A 163 6.93 -10.15 -15.24
N ILE A 164 7.13 -9.82 -13.96
CA ILE A 164 8.31 -9.09 -13.49
C ILE A 164 9.16 -10.07 -12.68
N ASN A 165 10.24 -10.53 -13.28
CA ASN A 165 11.14 -11.52 -12.70
C ASN A 165 12.38 -10.84 -12.13
N ILE A 166 12.63 -10.99 -10.82
CA ILE A 166 13.78 -10.38 -10.13
C ILE A 166 14.65 -11.47 -9.55
N GLU A 167 15.74 -11.73 -10.23
CA GLU A 167 16.70 -12.76 -9.82
C GLU A 167 17.94 -12.15 -9.15
N GLY A 168 18.56 -12.94 -8.31
CA GLY A 168 19.76 -12.56 -7.58
C GLY A 168 19.47 -12.22 -6.12
N LYS A 169 20.41 -11.59 -5.45
CA LYS A 169 20.35 -11.23 -4.04
C LYS A 169 20.34 -9.71 -3.89
N LEU A 170 19.39 -9.21 -3.10
CA LEU A 170 19.32 -7.78 -2.79
C LEU A 170 20.58 -7.32 -2.06
N GLY A 171 21.05 -6.13 -2.43
CA GLY A 171 22.16 -5.48 -1.76
C GLY A 171 21.83 -5.09 -0.31
N PHE A 172 22.86 -4.79 0.45
CA PHE A 172 22.73 -4.37 1.85
C PHE A 172 21.89 -3.07 1.95
N GLY A 173 20.89 -3.07 2.85
CA GLY A 173 20.01 -1.92 3.10
C GLY A 173 18.94 -1.67 2.04
N ILE A 174 18.76 -2.59 1.07
CA ILE A 174 17.68 -2.54 0.09
C ILE A 174 16.41 -3.18 0.66
N THR A 175 15.29 -2.51 0.46
CA THR A 175 13.98 -2.93 0.94
C THR A 175 13.00 -3.20 -0.21
N SER A 176 11.86 -3.79 0.08
CA SER A 176 10.76 -3.96 -0.87
C SER A 176 10.25 -2.63 -1.46
N LYS A 177 10.34 -1.53 -0.70
CA LYS A 177 10.02 -0.19 -1.19
C LYS A 177 10.96 0.26 -2.31
N ASP A 178 12.25 -0.04 -2.16
CA ASP A 178 13.24 0.27 -3.19
C ASP A 178 13.00 -0.55 -4.45
N ILE A 179 12.63 -1.83 -4.30
CA ILE A 179 12.29 -2.71 -5.41
C ILE A 179 11.13 -2.11 -6.23
N ILE A 180 10.01 -1.81 -5.58
CA ILE A 180 8.84 -1.34 -6.33
C ILE A 180 9.04 0.05 -6.92
N LEU A 181 9.72 0.96 -6.23
CA LEU A 181 10.06 2.26 -6.79
C LEU A 181 11.00 2.13 -7.99
N TYR A 182 11.99 1.23 -7.94
CA TYR A 182 12.86 0.92 -9.08
C TYR A 182 12.07 0.37 -10.28
N ILE A 183 11.13 -0.55 -10.03
CA ILE A 183 10.25 -1.10 -11.07
C ILE A 183 9.45 0.03 -11.73
N ILE A 184 8.77 0.87 -10.94
CA ILE A 184 7.95 1.97 -11.45
C ILE A 184 8.83 2.97 -12.24
N GLY A 185 10.03 3.28 -11.75
CA GLY A 185 10.98 4.11 -12.47
C GLY A 185 11.42 3.52 -13.83
N LYS A 186 11.54 2.19 -13.89
CA LYS A 186 11.98 1.46 -15.09
C LYS A 186 10.90 1.33 -16.16
N ILE A 187 9.67 0.97 -15.78
CA ILE A 187 8.57 0.74 -16.73
C ILE A 187 7.64 1.95 -16.90
N GLY A 188 7.73 2.94 -16.01
CA GLY A 188 6.87 4.12 -15.99
C GLY A 188 5.53 3.88 -15.28
N THR A 189 4.81 4.96 -14.97
CA THR A 189 3.52 4.94 -14.27
C THR A 189 2.35 4.39 -15.09
N ALA A 190 2.54 4.23 -16.41
CA ALA A 190 1.57 3.63 -17.32
C ALA A 190 2.07 2.31 -17.95
N GLY A 191 3.26 1.84 -17.56
CA GLY A 191 3.92 0.69 -18.20
C GLY A 191 3.18 -0.62 -18.06
N ALA A 192 2.34 -0.77 -17.04
CA ALA A 192 1.53 -1.95 -16.81
C ALA A 192 0.02 -1.71 -17.02
N THR A 193 -0.36 -0.66 -17.75
CA THR A 193 -1.78 -0.38 -18.03
C THR A 193 -2.43 -1.51 -18.82
N GLY A 194 -3.52 -2.06 -18.29
CA GLY A 194 -4.24 -3.21 -18.87
C GLY A 194 -3.65 -4.58 -18.50
N TYR A 195 -2.63 -4.62 -17.63
CA TYR A 195 -2.01 -5.86 -17.17
C TYR A 195 -2.35 -6.18 -15.71
N VAL A 196 -2.35 -7.48 -15.42
CA VAL A 196 -2.11 -8.02 -14.09
C VAL A 196 -0.65 -8.44 -14.03
N ILE A 197 0.08 -7.95 -13.03
CA ILE A 197 1.51 -8.26 -12.86
C ILE A 197 1.63 -9.49 -11.97
N GLU A 198 2.43 -10.47 -12.39
CA GLU A 198 2.98 -11.53 -11.52
C GLU A 198 4.44 -11.20 -11.20
N TYR A 199 4.76 -11.03 -9.92
CA TYR A 199 6.13 -10.84 -9.47
C TYR A 199 6.73 -12.18 -9.09
N ALA A 200 7.90 -12.48 -9.63
CA ALA A 200 8.61 -13.73 -9.43
C ALA A 200 10.13 -13.52 -9.30
N GLY A 201 10.85 -14.60 -9.14
CA GLY A 201 12.31 -14.60 -9.00
C GLY A 201 12.77 -14.84 -7.56
N SER A 202 14.06 -15.11 -7.41
CA SER A 202 14.65 -15.44 -6.09
C SER A 202 14.51 -14.29 -5.11
N ALA A 203 14.74 -13.05 -5.54
CA ALA A 203 14.62 -11.88 -4.68
C ALA A 203 13.17 -11.67 -4.13
N ILE A 204 12.15 -12.01 -4.93
CA ILE A 204 10.74 -11.92 -4.49
C ILE A 204 10.39 -13.04 -3.51
N ARG A 205 10.84 -14.27 -3.78
CA ARG A 205 10.61 -15.41 -2.87
C ARG A 205 11.24 -15.20 -1.51
N ASP A 206 12.39 -14.51 -1.45
CA ASP A 206 13.11 -14.24 -0.20
C ASP A 206 12.41 -13.19 0.69
N LEU A 207 11.53 -12.35 0.14
CA LEU A 207 10.81 -11.33 0.90
C LEU A 207 9.92 -11.95 1.99
N SER A 208 9.75 -11.18 3.08
CA SER A 208 8.68 -11.37 4.06
C SER A 208 7.31 -11.10 3.44
N MET A 209 6.23 -11.47 4.13
CA MET A 209 4.88 -11.13 3.67
C MET A 209 4.64 -9.63 3.63
N GLU A 210 5.16 -8.88 4.60
CA GLU A 210 5.12 -7.42 4.65
C GLU A 210 5.82 -6.80 3.43
N GLY A 211 6.98 -7.33 3.06
CA GLY A 211 7.70 -6.92 1.86
C GLY A 211 6.92 -7.20 0.57
N ARG A 212 6.28 -8.38 0.48
CA ARG A 212 5.42 -8.74 -0.66
C ARG A 212 4.20 -7.81 -0.75
N MET A 213 3.57 -7.51 0.39
CA MET A 213 2.46 -6.55 0.46
C MET A 213 2.86 -5.16 0.00
N THR A 214 4.06 -4.69 0.33
CA THR A 214 4.59 -3.40 -0.15
C THR A 214 4.71 -3.37 -1.68
N ILE A 215 5.21 -4.44 -2.31
CA ILE A 215 5.34 -4.53 -3.76
C ILE A 215 3.96 -4.55 -4.43
N CYS A 216 3.07 -5.43 -3.99
CA CYS A 216 1.74 -5.55 -4.58
C CYS A 216 0.90 -4.27 -4.35
N ASN A 217 1.03 -3.62 -3.20
CA ASN A 217 0.37 -2.35 -2.88
C ASN A 217 0.64 -1.28 -3.96
N MET A 218 1.88 -1.14 -4.38
CA MET A 218 2.27 -0.10 -5.33
C MET A 218 2.22 -0.53 -6.81
N SER A 219 1.68 -1.70 -7.14
CA SER A 219 1.49 -2.14 -8.53
C SER A 219 0.60 -1.19 -9.32
N ILE A 220 -0.42 -0.60 -8.66
CA ILE A 220 -1.30 0.40 -9.25
C ILE A 220 -0.55 1.66 -9.69
N GLU A 221 0.57 1.98 -9.05
CA GLU A 221 1.39 3.14 -9.41
C GLU A 221 2.19 2.93 -10.71
N ALA A 222 2.29 1.69 -11.18
CA ALA A 222 2.77 1.34 -12.51
C ALA A 222 1.63 1.25 -13.55
N GLY A 223 0.39 1.54 -13.16
CA GLY A 223 -0.81 1.44 -13.99
C GLY A 223 -1.43 0.04 -14.05
N ALA A 224 -0.93 -0.93 -13.30
CA ALA A 224 -1.44 -2.30 -13.31
C ALA A 224 -2.85 -2.41 -12.72
N ARG A 225 -3.64 -3.35 -13.22
CA ARG A 225 -4.95 -3.69 -12.64
C ARG A 225 -4.80 -4.36 -11.28
N ALA A 226 -3.83 -5.25 -11.14
CA ALA A 226 -3.46 -5.95 -9.92
C ALA A 226 -1.98 -6.33 -9.95
N GLY A 227 -1.40 -6.62 -8.79
CA GLY A 227 -0.09 -7.22 -8.66
C GLY A 227 -0.20 -8.46 -7.78
N MET A 228 0.42 -9.55 -8.18
CA MET A 228 0.28 -10.86 -7.54
C MET A 228 1.64 -11.49 -7.27
N ILE A 229 1.73 -12.23 -6.18
CA ILE A 229 2.88 -13.08 -5.85
C ILE A 229 2.35 -14.47 -5.55
N ALA A 230 2.95 -15.49 -6.12
CA ALA A 230 2.55 -16.88 -5.91
C ALA A 230 2.62 -17.25 -4.41
N PRO A 231 1.56 -17.85 -3.83
CA PRO A 231 1.56 -18.26 -2.45
C PRO A 231 2.57 -19.40 -2.22
N ASP A 232 3.24 -19.36 -1.09
CA ASP A 232 4.23 -20.34 -0.66
C ASP A 232 4.13 -20.61 0.85
N GLU A 233 5.06 -21.37 1.41
CA GLU A 233 5.07 -21.73 2.82
C GLU A 233 5.11 -20.48 3.75
N LYS A 234 5.70 -19.35 3.32
CA LYS A 234 5.66 -18.09 4.09
C LYS A 234 4.23 -17.54 4.14
N THR A 235 3.51 -17.61 3.01
CA THR A 235 2.10 -17.20 2.91
C THR A 235 1.23 -18.05 3.82
N PHE A 236 1.41 -19.37 3.79
CA PHE A 236 0.64 -20.29 4.62
C PHE A 236 0.92 -20.07 6.10
N ALA A 237 2.18 -19.93 6.49
CA ALA A 237 2.58 -19.63 7.87
C ALA A 237 2.01 -18.30 8.37
N TYR A 238 1.93 -17.27 7.51
CA TYR A 238 1.34 -15.97 7.87
C TYR A 238 -0.16 -16.07 8.14
N ILE A 239 -0.90 -16.87 7.37
CA ILE A 239 -2.36 -17.03 7.50
C ILE A 239 -2.73 -17.96 8.65
N ASN A 240 -1.90 -18.96 8.93
CA ASN A 240 -2.22 -20.01 9.90
C ASN A 240 -2.53 -19.42 11.28
N GLY A 241 -3.63 -19.88 11.88
CA GLY A 241 -4.07 -19.48 13.22
C GLY A 241 -4.74 -18.12 13.32
N LYS A 242 -4.91 -17.38 12.21
CA LYS A 242 -5.64 -16.11 12.22
C LYS A 242 -7.16 -16.32 12.36
N ASP A 243 -7.87 -15.26 12.74
CA ASP A 243 -9.29 -15.30 13.12
C ASP A 243 -10.18 -15.92 12.03
N PHE A 244 -9.97 -15.50 10.77
CA PHE A 244 -10.75 -15.93 9.59
C PHE A 244 -10.02 -16.95 8.72
N ALA A 245 -8.86 -17.45 9.16
CA ALA A 245 -8.18 -18.52 8.45
C ALA A 245 -8.99 -19.82 8.50
N PRO A 246 -8.90 -20.67 7.47
CA PRO A 246 -9.47 -22.03 7.52
C PRO A 246 -8.96 -22.78 8.75
N LYS A 247 -9.80 -23.64 9.34
CA LYS A 247 -9.48 -24.34 10.60
C LYS A 247 -9.59 -25.85 10.43
N ARG A 248 -8.76 -26.60 11.15
CA ARG A 248 -8.78 -28.07 11.17
C ARG A 248 -8.71 -28.66 9.74
N ASN A 249 -9.60 -29.58 9.40
CA ASN A 249 -9.61 -30.25 8.09
C ASN A 249 -9.76 -29.28 6.90
N THR A 250 -10.42 -28.12 7.08
CA THR A 250 -10.53 -27.12 6.01
C THR A 250 -9.20 -26.40 5.77
N TRP A 251 -8.29 -26.36 6.73
CA TRP A 251 -6.94 -25.84 6.55
C TRP A 251 -6.14 -26.72 5.57
N ASP A 252 -6.15 -28.03 5.77
CA ASP A 252 -5.39 -28.95 4.91
C ASP A 252 -5.92 -28.92 3.46
N LEU A 253 -7.23 -28.85 3.29
CA LEU A 253 -7.88 -28.71 1.98
C LEU A 253 -7.51 -27.38 1.32
N ALA A 254 -7.51 -26.28 2.07
CA ALA A 254 -7.14 -24.96 1.57
C ALA A 254 -5.67 -24.94 1.13
N VAL A 255 -4.74 -25.44 1.94
CA VAL A 255 -3.32 -25.53 1.59
C VAL A 255 -3.10 -26.40 0.35
N ALA A 256 -3.82 -27.51 0.22
CA ALA A 256 -3.74 -28.36 -0.96
C ALA A 256 -4.19 -27.62 -2.24
N TYR A 257 -5.25 -26.81 -2.16
CA TYR A 257 -5.71 -25.96 -3.25
C TYR A 257 -4.70 -24.85 -3.54
N TRP A 258 -4.22 -24.13 -2.52
CA TRP A 258 -3.29 -23.02 -2.66
C TRP A 258 -1.97 -23.40 -3.33
N LYS A 259 -1.49 -24.62 -3.09
CA LYS A 259 -0.27 -25.18 -3.73
C LYS A 259 -0.40 -25.37 -5.25
N ASN A 260 -1.63 -25.39 -5.78
CA ASN A 260 -1.90 -25.53 -7.21
C ASN A 260 -2.05 -24.17 -7.94
N LEU A 261 -2.10 -23.05 -7.19
CA LEU A 261 -2.29 -21.71 -7.76
C LEU A 261 -1.09 -21.17 -8.54
N PRO A 262 0.18 -21.40 -8.13
CA PRO A 262 1.34 -20.85 -8.84
C PRO A 262 1.27 -21.13 -10.34
N SER A 263 1.83 -20.22 -11.14
CA SER A 263 1.93 -20.39 -12.59
C SER A 263 2.73 -21.62 -12.93
N ASP A 264 2.28 -22.37 -13.92
CA ASP A 264 2.92 -23.61 -14.34
C ASP A 264 4.28 -23.34 -15.00
N LYS A 265 5.16 -24.33 -14.95
CA LYS A 265 6.46 -24.23 -15.64
C LYS A 265 6.22 -24.04 -17.14
N GLY A 266 6.76 -22.95 -17.68
CA GLY A 266 6.60 -22.59 -19.11
C GLY A 266 5.32 -21.80 -19.41
N ALA A 267 4.60 -21.31 -18.39
CA ALA A 267 3.50 -20.38 -18.58
C ALA A 267 3.93 -19.18 -19.43
N GLN A 268 3.06 -18.79 -20.37
CA GLN A 268 3.32 -17.65 -21.25
C GLN A 268 2.73 -16.38 -20.67
N PHE A 269 3.45 -15.28 -20.81
CA PHE A 269 3.01 -13.94 -20.42
C PHE A 269 3.04 -13.02 -21.64
N ASP A 270 2.10 -12.08 -21.71
CA ASP A 270 2.07 -11.09 -22.81
C ASP A 270 3.27 -10.13 -22.76
N MET A 271 3.83 -9.92 -21.56
CA MET A 271 5.05 -9.12 -21.36
C MET A 271 5.92 -9.74 -20.26
N VAL A 272 7.23 -9.70 -20.45
CA VAL A 272 8.22 -10.16 -19.46
C VAL A 272 9.26 -9.07 -19.22
N VAL A 273 9.48 -8.72 -17.96
CA VAL A 273 10.51 -7.77 -17.52
C VAL A 273 11.47 -8.50 -16.59
N ASN A 274 12.74 -8.62 -16.99
CA ASN A 274 13.79 -9.21 -16.15
C ASN A 274 14.62 -8.11 -15.47
N ILE A 275 14.87 -8.28 -14.18
CA ILE A 275 15.63 -7.37 -13.32
C ILE A 275 16.65 -8.19 -12.53
N LYS A 276 17.86 -7.68 -12.41
CA LYS A 276 18.86 -8.21 -11.50
C LYS A 276 18.72 -7.50 -10.15
N ALA A 277 18.62 -8.27 -9.09
CA ALA A 277 18.45 -7.70 -7.74
C ALA A 277 19.61 -6.78 -7.33
N GLU A 278 20.82 -7.08 -7.84
CA GLU A 278 22.05 -6.32 -7.58
C GLU A 278 22.03 -4.92 -8.18
N ASP A 279 21.21 -4.67 -9.21
CA ASP A 279 21.08 -3.36 -9.87
C ASP A 279 20.23 -2.38 -9.02
N ILE A 280 19.48 -2.90 -8.05
CA ILE A 280 18.57 -2.10 -7.23
C ILE A 280 19.36 -1.41 -6.11
N LYS A 281 19.28 -0.09 -6.08
CA LYS A 281 19.84 0.77 -5.04
C LYS A 281 18.71 1.41 -4.22
N PRO A 282 19.00 2.00 -3.03
CA PRO A 282 17.97 2.75 -2.30
C PRO A 282 17.36 3.84 -3.18
N GLN A 283 16.04 3.89 -3.27
CA GLN A 283 15.27 4.74 -4.18
C GLN A 283 14.63 5.92 -3.48
N VAL A 284 14.59 7.07 -4.15
CA VAL A 284 13.90 8.29 -3.70
C VAL A 284 13.22 8.97 -4.87
N THR A 285 11.97 9.38 -4.72
CA THR A 285 11.30 10.22 -5.74
C THR A 285 11.82 11.67 -5.68
N TRP A 286 12.07 12.24 -6.84
CA TRP A 286 12.52 13.64 -6.98
C TRP A 286 11.41 14.59 -7.43
N GLY A 287 10.30 14.05 -7.96
CA GLY A 287 9.22 14.82 -8.54
C GLY A 287 7.86 14.54 -7.89
N THR A 288 6.80 14.76 -8.66
CA THR A 288 5.38 14.69 -8.25
C THR A 288 4.69 13.39 -8.67
N SER A 289 5.46 12.35 -8.95
CA SER A 289 4.96 11.03 -9.38
C SER A 289 5.91 9.94 -8.88
N PRO A 290 5.43 8.75 -8.52
CA PRO A 290 6.29 7.61 -8.17
C PRO A 290 7.25 7.19 -9.29
N GLY A 291 6.93 7.48 -10.57
CA GLY A 291 7.82 7.24 -11.70
C GLY A 291 8.97 8.26 -11.82
N GLN A 292 8.86 9.40 -11.16
CA GLN A 292 9.92 10.40 -11.08
C GLN A 292 10.85 10.08 -9.90
N VAL A 293 11.60 9.00 -10.06
CA VAL A 293 12.43 8.37 -9.03
C VAL A 293 13.86 8.20 -9.52
N THR A 294 14.80 8.22 -8.59
CA THR A 294 16.22 7.92 -8.84
C THR A 294 16.85 7.29 -7.60
N SER A 295 18.04 6.73 -7.73
CA SER A 295 18.76 6.24 -6.56
C SER A 295 19.21 7.38 -5.64
N ILE A 296 19.41 7.08 -4.38
CA ILE A 296 19.95 8.05 -3.40
C ILE A 296 21.35 8.60 -3.79
N GLU A 297 22.08 7.84 -4.60
CA GLU A 297 23.39 8.25 -5.12
C GLU A 297 23.26 9.19 -6.33
N GLY A 298 22.07 9.33 -6.89
CA GLY A 298 21.79 10.12 -8.07
C GLY A 298 21.56 11.58 -7.80
N LYS A 299 21.17 12.25 -8.86
CA LYS A 299 20.82 13.67 -8.89
C LYS A 299 19.42 13.85 -9.44
N VAL A 300 18.82 14.97 -9.14
CA VAL A 300 17.60 15.46 -9.81
C VAL A 300 17.90 15.60 -11.30
N PRO A 301 17.16 14.92 -12.19
CA PRO A 301 17.43 14.96 -13.63
C PRO A 301 17.24 16.36 -14.23
N ASP A 302 18.05 16.68 -15.23
CA ASP A 302 17.80 17.85 -16.07
C ASP A 302 16.60 17.54 -16.99
N PRO A 303 15.53 18.36 -17.00
CA PRO A 303 14.41 18.20 -17.93
C PRO A 303 14.84 18.12 -19.39
N GLU A 304 15.91 18.78 -19.78
CA GLU A 304 16.41 18.77 -21.17
C GLU A 304 17.03 17.41 -21.58
N SER A 305 17.37 16.57 -20.62
CA SER A 305 17.86 15.21 -20.89
C SER A 305 16.76 14.25 -21.40
N PHE A 306 15.49 14.60 -21.25
CA PHE A 306 14.38 13.77 -21.72
C PHE A 306 14.13 13.99 -23.22
N SER A 307 14.24 12.94 -24.03
CA SER A 307 13.96 13.00 -25.47
C SER A 307 12.48 13.22 -25.77
N ASN A 308 11.58 12.67 -24.94
CA ASN A 308 10.13 12.83 -25.09
C ASN A 308 9.67 14.21 -24.60
N PRO A 309 9.02 15.06 -25.46
CA PRO A 309 8.56 16.40 -25.06
C PRO A 309 7.56 16.41 -23.90
N VAL A 310 6.69 15.39 -23.79
CA VAL A 310 5.71 15.28 -22.70
C VAL A 310 6.45 15.01 -21.38
N ALA A 311 7.40 14.07 -21.38
CA ALA A 311 8.22 13.78 -20.19
C ALA A 311 9.06 14.98 -19.78
N ARG A 312 9.64 15.73 -20.74
CA ARG A 312 10.37 16.98 -20.50
C ARG A 312 9.51 18.04 -19.82
N THR A 313 8.30 18.28 -20.34
CA THR A 313 7.35 19.22 -19.75
C THR A 313 6.93 18.79 -18.35
N ALA A 314 6.61 17.51 -18.16
CA ALA A 314 6.28 16.95 -16.85
C ALA A 314 7.43 17.10 -15.84
N ALA A 315 8.68 16.90 -16.27
CA ALA A 315 9.85 17.11 -15.43
C ALA A 315 10.01 18.56 -15.02
N ARG A 316 9.88 19.53 -15.95
CA ARG A 316 9.94 20.97 -15.63
C ARG A 316 8.86 21.38 -14.61
N ASN A 317 7.61 20.93 -14.81
CA ASN A 317 6.51 21.22 -13.89
C ASN A 317 6.78 20.63 -12.52
N ALA A 318 7.23 19.36 -12.45
CA ALA A 318 7.58 18.71 -11.21
C ALA A 318 8.70 19.44 -10.45
N LEU A 319 9.78 19.88 -11.13
CA LEU A 319 10.85 20.64 -10.50
C LEU A 319 10.36 21.98 -9.97
N THR A 320 9.49 22.67 -10.71
CA THR A 320 8.86 23.92 -10.27
C THR A 320 8.04 23.71 -9.00
N TYR A 321 7.19 22.69 -8.97
CA TYR A 321 6.37 22.36 -7.80
C TYR A 321 7.22 21.94 -6.60
N MET A 322 8.19 21.06 -6.83
CA MET A 322 9.08 20.54 -5.80
C MET A 322 10.14 21.55 -5.38
N ASP A 323 10.26 22.70 -6.07
CA ASP A 323 11.28 23.73 -5.83
C ASP A 323 12.68 23.10 -5.76
N LEU A 324 13.00 22.36 -6.81
CA LEU A 324 14.31 21.71 -6.98
C LEU A 324 14.95 22.18 -8.29
N LYS A 325 16.27 22.25 -8.26
CA LYS A 325 17.06 22.57 -9.46
C LYS A 325 17.59 21.28 -10.08
N PRO A 326 17.75 21.23 -11.41
CA PRO A 326 18.51 20.17 -12.05
C PRO A 326 19.88 19.96 -11.38
N ASP A 327 20.39 18.75 -11.42
CA ASP A 327 21.66 18.33 -10.81
C ASP A 327 21.77 18.44 -9.28
N THR A 328 20.68 18.80 -8.58
CA THR A 328 20.65 18.74 -7.11
C THR A 328 20.90 17.29 -6.66
N LEU A 329 21.88 17.08 -5.79
CA LEU A 329 22.17 15.77 -5.20
C LEU A 329 20.99 15.32 -4.32
N MET A 330 20.49 14.10 -4.51
CA MET A 330 19.36 13.58 -3.72
C MET A 330 19.64 13.62 -2.21
N ASN A 331 20.87 13.33 -1.80
CA ASN A 331 21.30 13.32 -0.41
C ASN A 331 21.55 14.73 0.20
N SER A 332 21.29 15.79 -0.53
CA SER A 332 21.38 17.18 -0.05
C SER A 332 20.02 17.82 0.23
N ILE A 333 18.91 17.15 -0.15
CA ILE A 333 17.57 17.70 -0.04
C ILE A 333 17.14 17.71 1.43
N VAL A 334 16.86 18.92 1.95
CA VAL A 334 16.39 19.14 3.33
C VAL A 334 14.90 18.81 3.44
N VAL A 335 14.47 18.32 4.60
CA VAL A 335 13.08 17.96 4.89
C VAL A 335 12.59 18.65 6.16
N ASP A 336 11.30 19.04 6.16
CA ASP A 336 10.63 19.69 7.29
C ASP A 336 9.82 18.65 8.10
N LYS A 337 9.32 17.63 7.41
CA LYS A 337 8.52 16.55 8.03
C LYS A 337 9.00 15.18 7.60
N VAL A 338 8.70 14.20 8.46
CA VAL A 338 8.87 12.78 8.18
C VAL A 338 7.59 12.04 8.53
N PHE A 339 7.14 11.19 7.62
CA PHE A 339 5.99 10.33 7.81
C PHE A 339 6.35 8.87 7.59
N ILE A 340 6.15 8.05 8.64
CA ILE A 340 6.29 6.58 8.59
C ILE A 340 4.92 6.00 8.89
N GLY A 341 4.33 5.30 7.91
CA GLY A 341 2.98 4.78 8.01
C GLY A 341 2.41 4.37 6.66
N SER A 342 1.07 4.45 6.50
CA SER A 342 0.34 4.08 5.28
C SER A 342 0.06 2.57 5.17
N CYS A 343 -0.88 2.20 4.29
CA CYS A 343 -1.10 0.80 3.91
C CYS A 343 0.12 0.14 3.27
N THR A 344 1.08 0.94 2.79
CA THR A 344 2.30 0.45 2.18
C THR A 344 3.32 0.02 3.24
N ASN A 345 3.60 0.88 4.22
CA ASN A 345 4.70 0.70 5.18
C ASN A 345 4.31 1.12 6.62
N GLY A 346 3.14 0.71 7.08
CA GLY A 346 2.68 0.90 8.46
C GLY A 346 2.56 -0.42 9.24
N ARG A 347 3.19 -1.50 8.78
CA ARG A 347 3.15 -2.83 9.43
C ARG A 347 4.23 -2.98 10.47
N ILE A 348 4.12 -4.00 11.31
CA ILE A 348 5.04 -4.19 12.44
C ILE A 348 6.51 -4.30 12.01
N GLU A 349 6.79 -4.95 10.88
CA GLU A 349 8.15 -5.06 10.35
C GLU A 349 8.74 -3.71 9.96
N ASP A 350 7.93 -2.85 9.33
CA ASP A 350 8.31 -1.47 8.97
C ASP A 350 8.67 -0.64 10.19
N LEU A 351 7.85 -0.76 11.25
CA LEU A 351 8.06 -0.05 12.51
C LEU A 351 9.32 -0.56 13.24
N ARG A 352 9.54 -1.87 13.27
CA ARG A 352 10.78 -2.45 13.85
C ARG A 352 12.02 -1.95 13.11
N ALA A 353 11.97 -1.95 11.78
CA ALA A 353 13.09 -1.51 10.95
C ALA A 353 13.40 -0.02 11.14
N ALA A 354 12.39 0.83 11.23
CA ALA A 354 12.57 2.26 11.50
C ALA A 354 13.04 2.51 12.95
N ALA A 355 12.47 1.79 13.94
CA ALA A 355 12.85 1.92 15.34
C ALA A 355 14.33 1.54 15.58
N ALA A 356 14.82 0.51 14.89
CA ALA A 356 16.24 0.12 14.97
C ALA A 356 17.20 1.24 14.53
N ILE A 357 16.79 2.07 13.58
CA ILE A 357 17.56 3.23 13.11
C ILE A 357 17.62 4.33 14.16
N VAL A 358 16.49 4.64 14.80
CA VAL A 358 16.35 5.84 15.67
C VAL A 358 16.64 5.56 17.14
N LYS A 359 16.80 4.28 17.54
CA LYS A 359 17.06 3.89 18.92
C LYS A 359 18.29 4.61 19.49
N GLY A 360 18.11 5.30 20.60
CA GLY A 360 19.17 6.06 21.30
C GLY A 360 19.61 7.34 20.59
N LYS A 361 18.90 7.77 19.54
CA LYS A 361 19.19 9.00 18.78
C LYS A 361 18.04 10.01 18.93
N LYS A 362 18.22 11.21 18.40
CA LYS A 362 17.23 12.29 18.45
C LYS A 362 16.87 12.77 17.05
N VAL A 363 15.60 13.04 16.84
CA VAL A 363 15.09 13.73 15.66
C VAL A 363 15.71 15.12 15.59
N ASN A 364 16.08 15.56 14.40
CA ASN A 364 16.58 16.91 14.15
C ASN A 364 15.56 17.94 14.61
N ALA A 365 16.01 18.96 15.36
CA ALA A 365 15.14 19.97 15.97
C ALA A 365 14.26 20.75 14.97
N LYS A 366 14.62 20.72 13.68
CA LYS A 366 13.84 21.37 12.60
C LYS A 366 12.83 20.44 11.94
N VAL A 367 12.76 19.17 12.32
CA VAL A 367 11.90 18.17 11.67
C VAL A 367 10.77 17.77 12.60
N GLN A 368 9.55 17.79 12.09
CA GLN A 368 8.41 17.11 12.71
C GLN A 368 8.33 15.68 12.19
N ALA A 369 8.50 14.69 13.03
CA ALA A 369 8.49 13.29 12.65
C ALA A 369 7.27 12.57 13.24
N ILE A 370 6.51 11.85 12.38
CA ILE A 370 5.25 11.19 12.74
C ILE A 370 5.36 9.71 12.38
N VAL A 371 4.94 8.85 13.30
CA VAL A 371 4.79 7.40 13.08
C VAL A 371 3.34 6.99 13.31
N VAL A 372 2.75 6.33 12.31
CA VAL A 372 1.36 5.90 12.33
C VAL A 372 1.29 4.39 12.06
N PRO A 373 0.96 3.57 13.08
CA PRO A 373 0.68 2.15 12.87
C PRO A 373 -0.48 1.92 11.91
N GLY A 374 -0.39 0.89 11.07
CA GLY A 374 -1.43 0.60 10.07
C GLY A 374 -2.74 0.08 10.66
N SER A 375 -2.72 -0.47 11.87
CA SER A 375 -3.90 -0.99 12.57
C SER A 375 -3.74 -0.90 14.09
N GLY A 376 -4.87 -1.05 14.81
CA GLY A 376 -4.86 -1.20 16.25
C GLY A 376 -4.08 -2.44 16.72
N ARG A 377 -4.06 -3.52 15.94
CA ARG A 377 -3.25 -4.73 16.23
C ARG A 377 -1.75 -4.43 16.12
N VAL A 378 -1.32 -3.81 15.02
CA VAL A 378 0.08 -3.37 14.86
C VAL A 378 0.47 -2.44 15.99
N ARG A 379 -0.40 -1.48 16.36
CA ARG A 379 -0.12 -0.55 17.44
C ARG A 379 0.11 -1.26 18.77
N ARG A 380 -0.83 -2.13 19.17
CA ARG A 380 -0.68 -2.92 20.43
C ARG A 380 0.57 -3.80 20.42
N GLN A 381 0.87 -4.44 19.30
CA GLN A 381 2.08 -5.25 19.18
C GLN A 381 3.34 -4.39 19.30
N ALA A 382 3.41 -3.25 18.63
CA ALA A 382 4.52 -2.32 18.73
C ALA A 382 4.69 -1.76 20.14
N GLU A 383 3.59 -1.49 20.84
CA GLU A 383 3.60 -1.05 22.24
C GLU A 383 4.08 -2.16 23.19
N ALA A 384 3.66 -3.40 22.97
CA ALA A 384 4.14 -4.57 23.75
C ALA A 384 5.63 -4.82 23.53
N GLU A 385 6.17 -4.57 22.35
CA GLU A 385 7.60 -4.67 22.01
C GLU A 385 8.40 -3.42 22.45
N GLY A 386 7.74 -2.39 22.97
CA GLY A 386 8.40 -1.15 23.42
C GLY A 386 8.82 -0.21 22.30
N LEU A 387 8.40 -0.44 21.04
CA LEU A 387 8.78 0.39 19.88
C LEU A 387 8.29 1.83 20.03
N HIS A 388 7.10 2.02 20.60
CA HIS A 388 6.54 3.35 20.88
C HIS A 388 7.46 4.19 21.78
N LYS A 389 8.12 3.58 22.76
CA LYS A 389 9.07 4.27 23.64
C LYS A 389 10.30 4.71 22.85
N ILE A 390 10.84 3.85 21.99
CA ILE A 390 11.98 4.16 21.14
C ILE A 390 11.67 5.38 20.26
N PHE A 391 10.48 5.41 19.63
CA PHE A 391 10.07 6.52 18.78
C PHE A 391 9.83 7.82 19.57
N THR A 392 9.13 7.75 20.69
CA THR A 392 8.84 8.95 21.51
C THR A 392 10.10 9.50 22.17
N GLU A 393 11.00 8.64 22.65
CA GLU A 393 12.32 9.03 23.18
C GLU A 393 13.17 9.68 22.08
N ALA A 394 13.08 9.21 20.84
CA ALA A 394 13.76 9.84 19.71
C ALA A 394 13.15 11.20 19.32
N GLY A 395 11.88 11.48 19.69
CA GLY A 395 11.17 12.71 19.36
C GLY A 395 10.15 12.57 18.24
N PHE A 396 9.76 11.34 17.88
CA PHE A 396 8.63 11.11 16.99
C PHE A 396 7.29 11.23 17.72
N GLU A 397 6.28 11.71 17.02
CA GLU A 397 4.90 11.64 17.46
C GLU A 397 4.32 10.25 17.20
N TRP A 398 3.98 9.51 18.25
CA TRP A 398 3.34 8.19 18.17
C TRP A 398 1.83 8.35 18.07
N ARG A 399 1.25 7.90 16.95
CA ARG A 399 -0.13 8.16 16.58
C ARG A 399 -1.05 6.93 16.72
N PHE A 400 -2.35 7.16 16.66
CA PHE A 400 -3.34 6.09 16.46
C PHE A 400 -3.35 5.60 15.02
N ALA A 401 -3.91 4.41 14.79
CA ALA A 401 -3.98 3.79 13.47
C ALA A 401 -4.90 4.54 12.51
N GLY A 402 -4.49 4.65 11.25
CA GLY A 402 -5.24 5.29 10.18
C GLY A 402 -4.36 5.61 8.97
N CYS A 403 -4.97 6.12 7.91
CA CYS A 403 -4.25 6.53 6.69
C CYS A 403 -3.40 7.79 6.89
N SER A 404 -3.77 8.68 7.84
CA SER A 404 -2.99 9.87 8.19
C SER A 404 -2.61 10.71 6.96
N MET A 405 -1.34 11.10 6.88
CA MET A 405 -0.79 11.89 5.76
C MET A 405 -0.78 11.15 4.40
N CYS A 406 -1.10 9.86 4.33
CA CYS A 406 -1.11 9.14 3.05
C CYS A 406 -2.06 9.77 2.03
N LEU A 407 -3.22 10.26 2.48
CA LEU A 407 -4.22 10.95 1.66
C LEU A 407 -4.48 12.39 2.13
N GLY A 408 -4.16 12.74 3.38
CA GLY A 408 -4.39 14.07 3.92
C GLY A 408 -5.88 14.46 4.02
N MET A 409 -6.78 13.50 4.23
CA MET A 409 -8.21 13.74 4.48
C MET A 409 -8.54 13.95 5.96
N ASN A 410 -7.54 14.14 6.78
CA ASN A 410 -7.61 14.32 8.23
C ASN A 410 -6.68 15.46 8.69
N ASP A 411 -6.48 15.60 9.98
CA ASP A 411 -5.67 16.68 10.58
C ASP A 411 -4.17 16.60 10.26
N ASP A 412 -3.71 15.49 9.68
CA ASP A 412 -2.30 15.27 9.37
C ASP A 412 -2.01 15.70 7.92
N GLN A 413 -1.65 16.97 7.75
CA GLN A 413 -1.35 17.55 6.44
C GLN A 413 -0.01 18.31 6.44
N LEU A 414 0.58 18.43 5.26
CA LEU A 414 1.67 19.35 4.99
C LEU A 414 1.12 20.76 4.79
N LYS A 415 1.82 21.74 5.30
CA LYS A 415 1.61 23.14 4.92
C LYS A 415 2.22 23.41 3.55
N LYS A 416 1.76 24.48 2.91
CA LYS A 416 2.30 24.95 1.63
C LYS A 416 3.82 25.15 1.72
N GLY A 417 4.55 24.50 0.83
CA GLY A 417 6.01 24.57 0.75
C GLY A 417 6.75 23.58 1.67
N GLU A 418 6.10 22.98 2.69
CA GLU A 418 6.76 21.98 3.51
C GLU A 418 7.15 20.74 2.70
N ARG A 419 8.30 20.19 3.01
CA ARG A 419 8.87 19.01 2.35
C ARG A 419 8.88 17.81 3.29
N CYS A 420 8.34 16.67 2.81
CA CYS A 420 8.21 15.46 3.58
C CYS A 420 9.02 14.30 3.00
N ALA A 421 9.79 13.62 3.83
CA ALA A 421 10.29 12.28 3.56
C ALA A 421 9.22 11.25 4.03
N SER A 422 8.69 10.45 3.11
CA SER A 422 7.48 9.67 3.37
C SER A 422 7.61 8.22 2.92
N SER A 423 7.15 7.30 3.75
CA SER A 423 7.00 5.88 3.39
C SER A 423 5.66 5.57 2.70
N SER A 424 4.81 6.56 2.43
CA SER A 424 3.54 6.38 1.70
C SER A 424 3.74 5.93 0.25
N ASN A 425 2.66 5.81 -0.51
CA ASN A 425 2.66 5.23 -1.85
C ASN A 425 2.54 6.26 -2.97
N ARG A 426 2.01 7.44 -2.72
CA ARG A 426 1.74 8.50 -3.70
C ARG A 426 2.28 9.84 -3.24
N ASN A 427 2.74 10.63 -4.22
CA ASN A 427 3.32 11.96 -3.99
C ASN A 427 2.92 13.00 -5.04
N PHE A 428 1.77 12.84 -5.71
CA PHE A 428 1.32 13.86 -6.63
C PHE A 428 0.96 15.17 -5.91
N GLU A 429 0.88 16.24 -6.65
CA GLU A 429 0.63 17.60 -6.14
C GLU A 429 -0.59 17.63 -5.20
N GLY A 430 -0.39 18.17 -3.99
CA GLY A 430 -1.42 18.28 -2.98
C GLY A 430 -1.80 17.00 -2.23
N ARG A 431 -1.23 15.85 -2.55
CA ARG A 431 -1.60 14.55 -1.95
C ARG A 431 -1.55 14.53 -0.43
N GLN A 432 -0.51 15.11 0.17
CA GLN A 432 -0.32 15.16 1.61
C GLN A 432 -0.68 16.54 2.20
N GLY A 433 -1.38 17.36 1.44
CA GLY A 433 -1.77 18.73 1.80
C GLY A 433 -1.49 19.71 0.66
N PRO A 434 -2.32 20.77 0.48
CA PRO A 434 -2.16 21.72 -0.61
C PRO A 434 -0.79 22.39 -0.62
N GLY A 435 -0.05 22.23 -1.73
CA GLY A 435 1.31 22.78 -1.91
C GLY A 435 2.40 22.06 -1.11
N GLY A 436 2.09 20.92 -0.49
CA GLY A 436 3.06 20.05 0.16
C GLY A 436 3.92 19.29 -0.83
N ARG A 437 5.20 19.07 -0.51
CA ARG A 437 6.22 18.43 -1.36
C ARG A 437 6.65 17.11 -0.74
N THR A 438 6.39 15.99 -1.42
CA THR A 438 6.62 14.67 -0.85
C THR A 438 7.65 13.88 -1.64
N HIS A 439 8.64 13.32 -0.95
CA HIS A 439 9.60 12.35 -1.45
C HIS A 439 9.26 10.96 -0.90
N LEU A 440 8.95 10.01 -1.78
CA LEU A 440 8.74 8.61 -1.39
C LEU A 440 10.06 7.89 -1.21
N MET A 441 10.17 7.13 -0.13
CA MET A 441 11.33 6.32 0.21
C MET A 441 10.97 5.20 1.19
N SER A 442 11.92 4.33 1.51
CA SER A 442 11.72 3.27 2.51
C SER A 442 11.54 3.85 3.92
N PRO A 443 10.86 3.12 4.85
CA PRO A 443 10.71 3.54 6.25
C PRO A 443 12.05 3.82 6.93
N GLN A 444 13.06 3.02 6.64
CA GLN A 444 14.41 3.20 7.18
C GLN A 444 15.07 4.49 6.67
N MET A 445 14.93 4.81 5.38
CA MET A 445 15.44 6.08 4.83
C MET A 445 14.69 7.28 5.41
N ALA A 446 13.37 7.18 5.58
CA ALA A 446 12.56 8.21 6.24
C ALA A 446 13.01 8.41 7.70
N ALA A 447 13.30 7.31 8.43
CA ALA A 447 13.83 7.37 9.79
C ALA A 447 15.18 8.10 9.87
N VAL A 448 16.10 7.81 8.93
CA VAL A 448 17.39 8.55 8.86
C VAL A 448 17.15 10.01 8.51
N ALA A 449 16.24 10.31 7.59
CA ALA A 449 15.92 11.69 7.24
C ALA A 449 15.39 12.51 8.43
N ALA A 450 14.66 11.85 9.36
CA ALA A 450 14.24 12.49 10.60
C ALA A 450 15.42 12.90 11.49
N LEU A 451 16.45 12.07 11.57
CA LEU A 451 17.63 12.34 12.38
C LEU A 451 18.51 13.46 11.78
N GLU A 452 18.68 13.42 10.46
CA GLU A 452 19.60 14.29 9.75
C GLU A 452 18.98 15.65 9.31
N GLY A 453 17.64 15.73 9.24
CA GLY A 453 16.95 16.90 8.67
C GLY A 453 17.05 16.98 7.15
N LYS A 454 17.54 15.95 6.50
CA LYS A 454 17.69 15.81 5.05
C LYS A 454 17.65 14.36 4.61
N ILE A 455 17.46 14.15 3.32
CA ILE A 455 17.51 12.81 2.73
C ILE A 455 18.96 12.28 2.78
N VAL A 456 19.16 11.06 3.29
CA VAL A 456 20.48 10.43 3.45
C VAL A 456 20.41 8.94 3.13
N ASP A 457 21.51 8.40 2.65
CA ASP A 457 21.67 6.98 2.40
C ASP A 457 21.66 6.18 3.70
N VAL A 458 20.63 5.35 3.88
CA VAL A 458 20.44 4.53 5.07
C VAL A 458 21.59 3.54 5.32
N ARG A 459 22.28 3.10 4.28
CA ARG A 459 23.38 2.11 4.38
C ARG A 459 24.50 2.59 5.31
N LYS A 460 24.71 3.90 5.40
CA LYS A 460 25.67 4.51 6.34
C LYS A 460 25.32 4.28 7.81
N TYR A 461 24.01 4.19 8.09
CA TYR A 461 23.48 3.96 9.46
C TYR A 461 23.44 2.48 9.85
N LEU A 462 23.16 1.60 8.90
CA LEU A 462 23.08 0.16 9.12
C LEU A 462 24.47 -0.49 9.34
N GLN A 463 25.54 0.11 8.83
CA GLN A 463 26.90 -0.38 9.03
C GLN A 463 27.41 -0.17 10.46
N VAL A 464 27.00 0.90 11.12
CA VAL A 464 27.43 1.26 12.48
C VAL A 464 26.85 0.29 13.52
N THR A 465 25.67 -0.25 13.29
CA THR A 465 25.00 -1.20 14.20
C THR A 465 25.57 -2.62 14.16
N LYS A 466 26.41 -2.97 13.18
CA LYS A 466 27.10 -4.28 13.11
C LYS A 466 28.47 -4.28 13.81
N SER A 467 28.97 -3.13 14.23
CA SER A 467 30.28 -2.96 14.88
C SER A 467 30.17 -2.64 16.38
N GLN A 468 28.98 -2.74 16.96
CA GLN A 468 28.72 -2.71 18.41
C GLN A 468 28.06 -4.05 18.84
#